data_3a1c577f3f73312e6776e5c69baee383
#
_entry.id   3a1c577f3f73312e6776e5c69baee383
#
_cell.length_a   1.000
_cell.length_b   1.000
_cell.length_c   1.000
_cell.angle_alpha   90.00
_cell.angle_beta   90.00
_cell.angle_gamma   90.00
#
_symmetry.space_group_name_H-M   'P 1'
#
loop_
_entity.id
_entity.type
_entity.pdbx_description
1 polymer ?
#
loop_
_entity_poly.entity_id
_entity_poly.type
_entity_poly.pdbx_seq_one_letter_code
_entity_poly.pdbx_strand_id
1 'polypeptide(L)'
;MINLRAVRVIYRYEMLRAWETLLQSFASPVISTALYFVVFGSAIGSRIEHIEGVPYGLFIVPGLMMLALLTQSIANASFGIYFPRFTGQIYEVLSAPISPTEILLGYVGAAATKSIIIGFIILLTANFFVPLQIQHPFWMLAFLILTCVSFSLFGFIIGLWADNFEQLQLIPILIITPLVFLGGTFYSIDMLPPTWQAVTLFNPVVYLVSGFRWSFFEVSDVSIGISLSVVLLFLFTCIAIVWWMFRTGYRLKQ
;
A
#
# COMPACT_ATOMS: atom_id res chain seq x y z
N MET A 1 5.08 -29.35 -6.18
CA MET A 1 6.29 -28.49 -6.08
C MET A 1 6.00 -27.18 -6.78
N ILE A 2 6.39 -26.04 -6.20
CA ILE A 2 6.20 -24.70 -6.82
C ILE A 2 7.19 -24.56 -7.98
N ASN A 3 6.70 -24.18 -9.16
CA ASN A 3 7.54 -23.92 -10.32
C ASN A 3 8.13 -22.49 -10.25
N LEU A 4 9.26 -22.35 -9.59
CA LEU A 4 9.94 -21.06 -9.42
C LEU A 4 10.32 -20.39 -10.76
N ARG A 5 10.44 -21.14 -11.84
CA ARG A 5 10.71 -20.57 -13.18
C ARG A 5 9.50 -19.78 -13.67
N ALA A 6 8.28 -20.30 -13.49
CA ALA A 6 7.05 -19.61 -13.88
C ALA A 6 6.86 -18.32 -13.05
N VAL A 7 7.03 -18.39 -11.72
CA VAL A 7 6.99 -17.20 -10.84
C VAL A 7 7.99 -16.15 -11.32
N ARG A 8 9.25 -16.57 -11.60
CA ARG A 8 10.31 -15.65 -12.04
C ARG A 8 9.99 -14.98 -13.38
N VAL A 9 9.38 -15.70 -14.33
CA VAL A 9 9.03 -15.14 -15.64
C VAL A 9 7.97 -14.07 -15.49
N ILE A 10 6.86 -14.34 -14.77
CA ILE A 10 5.79 -13.35 -14.52
C ILE A 10 6.35 -12.15 -13.75
N TYR A 11 7.09 -12.38 -12.68
CA TYR A 11 7.70 -11.33 -11.87
C TYR A 11 8.63 -10.43 -12.72
N ARG A 12 9.52 -11.04 -13.52
CA ARG A 12 10.45 -10.30 -14.36
C ARG A 12 9.74 -9.48 -15.44
N TYR A 13 8.70 -10.03 -16.05
CA TYR A 13 7.89 -9.31 -17.04
C TYR A 13 7.25 -8.05 -16.40
N GLU A 14 6.65 -8.19 -15.24
CA GLU A 14 6.04 -7.08 -14.51
C GLU A 14 7.08 -6.03 -14.07
N MET A 15 8.25 -6.45 -13.64
CA MET A 15 9.33 -5.54 -13.27
C MET A 15 9.91 -4.80 -14.49
N LEU A 16 10.06 -5.45 -15.63
CA LEU A 16 10.52 -4.81 -16.88
C LEU A 16 9.52 -3.77 -17.35
N ARG A 17 8.21 -4.06 -17.30
CA ARG A 17 7.17 -3.10 -17.62
C ARG A 17 7.23 -1.84 -16.72
N ALA A 18 7.52 -2.01 -15.44
CA ALA A 18 7.71 -0.87 -14.53
C ALA A 18 8.96 -0.05 -14.88
N TRP A 19 10.00 -0.72 -15.38
CA TRP A 19 11.23 -0.07 -15.80
C TRP A 19 11.04 0.74 -17.08
N GLU A 20 10.22 0.28 -18.02
CA GLU A 20 9.86 1.00 -19.23
C GLU A 20 9.03 2.28 -18.93
N THR A 21 8.31 2.31 -17.81
CA THR A 21 7.48 3.44 -17.37
C THR A 21 8.03 4.12 -16.10
N LEU A 22 9.36 4.24 -15.98
CA LEU A 22 10.05 4.76 -14.78
C LEU A 22 9.50 6.10 -14.28
N LEU A 23 9.36 7.07 -15.19
CA LEU A 23 8.87 8.40 -14.83
C LEU A 23 7.45 8.34 -14.23
N GLN A 24 6.56 7.56 -14.83
CA GLN A 24 5.20 7.42 -14.34
C GLN A 24 5.13 6.60 -13.06
N SER A 25 5.90 5.50 -12.98
CA SER A 25 5.85 4.56 -11.88
C SER A 25 6.51 5.07 -10.60
N PHE A 26 7.57 5.86 -10.71
CA PHE A 26 8.39 6.30 -9.57
C PHE A 26 8.40 7.81 -9.35
N ALA A 27 8.50 8.62 -10.41
CA ALA A 27 8.59 10.07 -10.25
C ALA A 27 7.27 10.68 -9.77
N SER A 28 6.12 10.23 -10.28
CA SER A 28 4.81 10.76 -9.89
C SER A 28 4.52 10.63 -8.39
N PRO A 29 4.67 9.47 -7.74
CA PRO A 29 4.50 9.34 -6.29
C PRO A 29 5.47 10.20 -5.49
N VAL A 30 6.72 10.31 -5.95
CA VAL A 30 7.76 11.10 -5.27
C VAL A 30 7.44 12.58 -5.34
N ILE A 31 7.09 13.09 -6.52
CA ILE A 31 6.72 14.51 -6.70
C ILE A 31 5.48 14.84 -5.86
N SER A 32 4.45 13.99 -5.90
CA SER A 32 3.24 14.20 -5.10
C SER A 32 3.55 14.25 -3.60
N THR A 33 4.37 13.31 -3.11
CA THR A 33 4.75 13.28 -1.70
C THR A 33 5.63 14.48 -1.32
N ALA A 34 6.58 14.89 -2.17
CA ALA A 34 7.38 16.08 -1.95
C ALA A 34 6.50 17.35 -1.87
N LEU A 35 5.49 17.48 -2.74
CA LEU A 35 4.52 18.57 -2.68
C LEU A 35 3.72 18.55 -1.37
N TYR A 36 3.31 17.37 -0.91
CA TYR A 36 2.66 17.27 0.41
C TYR A 36 3.58 17.75 1.54
N PHE A 37 4.87 17.39 1.52
CA PHE A 37 5.83 17.89 2.51
C PHE A 37 5.98 19.40 2.46
N VAL A 38 6.07 20.00 1.27
CA VAL A 38 6.17 21.46 1.12
C VAL A 38 4.89 22.13 1.63
N VAL A 39 3.72 21.65 1.23
CA VAL A 39 2.44 22.29 1.59
C VAL A 39 2.13 22.11 3.07
N PHE A 40 2.10 20.87 3.55
CA PHE A 40 1.73 20.57 4.93
C PHE A 40 2.85 20.90 5.91
N GLY A 41 4.09 20.59 5.57
CA GLY A 41 5.24 20.89 6.42
C GLY A 41 5.48 22.39 6.59
N SER A 42 5.35 23.20 5.55
CA SER A 42 5.56 24.65 5.62
C SER A 42 4.29 25.42 6.02
N ALA A 43 3.16 25.19 5.36
CA ALA A 43 1.96 25.99 5.58
C ALA A 43 1.27 25.66 6.91
N ILE A 44 1.16 24.36 7.26
CA ILE A 44 0.52 23.93 8.51
C ILE A 44 1.56 23.85 9.64
N GLY A 45 2.77 23.38 9.36
CA GLY A 45 3.86 23.32 10.34
C GLY A 45 4.26 24.67 10.92
N SER A 46 3.98 25.78 10.22
CA SER A 46 4.15 27.14 10.77
C SER A 46 3.11 27.49 11.85
N ARG A 47 2.01 26.77 11.96
CA ARG A 47 0.92 26.99 12.92
C ARG A 47 0.85 25.90 14.01
N ILE A 48 1.23 24.68 13.66
CA ILE A 48 1.27 23.55 14.57
C ILE A 48 2.73 23.14 14.71
N GLU A 49 3.36 23.50 15.80
CA GLU A 49 4.78 23.20 16.01
C GLU A 49 5.01 21.72 16.29
N HIS A 50 4.22 21.13 17.19
CA HIS A 50 4.37 19.75 17.64
C HIS A 50 3.04 19.04 17.77
N ILE A 51 3.01 17.74 17.47
CA ILE A 51 1.94 16.80 17.80
C ILE A 51 2.56 15.67 18.63
N GLU A 52 2.05 15.45 19.84
CA GLU A 52 2.56 14.42 20.78
C GLU A 52 4.09 14.49 21.01
N GLY A 53 4.61 15.71 21.05
CA GLY A 53 6.05 15.96 21.27
C GLY A 53 6.92 15.81 20.02
N VAL A 54 6.36 15.41 18.89
CA VAL A 54 7.06 15.28 17.59
C VAL A 54 6.81 16.53 16.75
N PRO A 55 7.86 17.15 16.14
CA PRO A 55 7.68 18.24 15.18
C PRO A 55 6.73 17.84 14.05
N TYR A 56 5.77 18.73 13.70
CA TYR A 56 4.71 18.41 12.74
C TYR A 56 5.22 17.85 11.40
N GLY A 57 6.29 18.43 10.86
CA GLY A 57 6.89 17.97 9.60
C GLY A 57 7.40 16.52 9.66
N LEU A 58 7.90 16.08 10.83
CA LEU A 58 8.31 14.70 11.08
C LEU A 58 7.09 13.79 11.29
N PHE A 59 6.09 14.27 12.03
CA PHE A 59 4.88 13.51 12.39
C PHE A 59 4.10 13.03 11.15
N ILE A 60 4.04 13.85 10.09
CA ILE A 60 3.30 13.50 8.88
C ILE A 60 4.03 12.50 7.96
N VAL A 61 5.34 12.29 8.13
CA VAL A 61 6.13 11.40 7.25
C VAL A 61 5.56 9.99 7.17
N PRO A 62 5.34 9.27 8.29
CA PRO A 62 4.79 7.92 8.25
C PRO A 62 3.40 7.85 7.59
N GLY A 63 2.55 8.85 7.87
CA GLY A 63 1.21 8.93 7.27
C GLY A 63 1.25 9.13 5.76
N LEU A 64 2.06 10.05 5.26
CA LEU A 64 2.25 10.29 3.82
C LEU A 64 2.86 9.07 3.11
N MET A 65 3.81 8.40 3.76
CA MET A 65 4.35 7.14 3.25
C MET A 65 3.24 6.08 3.12
N MET A 66 2.40 5.91 4.14
CA MET A 66 1.29 4.97 4.09
C MET A 66 0.29 5.32 3.00
N LEU A 67 -0.07 6.59 2.82
CA LEU A 67 -0.92 7.05 1.71
C LEU A 67 -0.36 6.59 0.35
N ALA A 68 0.92 6.83 0.11
CA ALA A 68 1.57 6.45 -1.13
C ALA A 68 1.67 4.92 -1.28
N LEU A 69 2.08 4.20 -0.23
CA LEU A 69 2.21 2.74 -0.26
C LEU A 69 0.89 2.03 -0.53
N LEU A 70 -0.19 2.45 0.13
CA LEU A 70 -1.52 1.87 -0.06
C LEU A 70 -2.03 2.08 -1.48
N THR A 71 -1.98 3.32 -1.97
CA THR A 71 -2.45 3.66 -3.32
C THR A 71 -1.62 2.99 -4.40
N GLN A 72 -0.30 2.97 -4.27
CA GLN A 72 0.60 2.36 -5.25
C GLN A 72 0.53 0.82 -5.25
N SER A 73 0.43 0.20 -4.07
CA SER A 73 0.30 -1.26 -3.98
C SER A 73 -0.97 -1.75 -4.67
N ILE A 74 -2.09 -1.07 -4.43
CA ILE A 74 -3.36 -1.39 -5.07
C ILE A 74 -3.27 -1.15 -6.58
N ALA A 75 -2.81 0.02 -7.01
CA ALA A 75 -2.75 0.38 -8.43
C ALA A 75 -1.83 -0.58 -9.21
N ASN A 76 -0.62 -0.85 -8.71
CA ASN A 76 0.33 -1.75 -9.37
C ASN A 76 -0.21 -3.17 -9.51
N ALA A 77 -0.84 -3.71 -8.47
CA ALA A 77 -1.36 -5.07 -8.48
C ALA A 77 -2.65 -5.19 -9.31
N SER A 78 -3.58 -4.24 -9.17
CA SER A 78 -4.84 -4.27 -9.91
C SER A 78 -4.61 -4.14 -11.41
N PHE A 79 -3.79 -3.19 -11.83
CA PHE A 79 -3.43 -3.03 -13.23
C PHE A 79 -2.64 -4.23 -13.76
N GLY A 80 -1.73 -4.78 -12.95
CA GLY A 80 -0.89 -5.93 -13.29
C GLY A 80 -1.69 -7.14 -13.74
N ILE A 81 -2.79 -7.47 -13.09
CA ILE A 81 -3.64 -8.61 -13.46
C ILE A 81 -4.78 -8.22 -14.43
N TYR A 82 -5.31 -7.00 -14.33
CA TYR A 82 -6.39 -6.54 -15.19
C TYR A 82 -5.95 -6.39 -16.64
N PHE A 83 -4.78 -5.80 -16.90
CA PHE A 83 -4.30 -5.55 -18.26
C PHE A 83 -4.13 -6.83 -19.09
N PRO A 84 -3.48 -7.91 -18.62
CA PRO A 84 -3.46 -9.19 -19.31
C PRO A 84 -4.85 -9.79 -19.55
N ARG A 85 -5.83 -9.57 -18.65
CA ARG A 85 -7.23 -9.99 -18.88
C ARG A 85 -7.86 -9.19 -20.01
N PHE A 86 -7.69 -7.89 -19.99
CA PHE A 86 -8.24 -6.99 -21.01
C PHE A 86 -7.68 -7.26 -22.41
N THR A 87 -6.38 -7.57 -22.53
CA THR A 87 -5.71 -7.90 -23.80
C THR A 87 -5.85 -9.36 -24.23
N GLY A 88 -6.42 -10.21 -23.39
CA GLY A 88 -6.53 -11.65 -23.64
C GLY A 88 -5.25 -12.46 -23.37
N GLN A 89 -4.13 -11.82 -23.00
CA GLN A 89 -2.89 -12.50 -22.66
C GLN A 89 -3.01 -13.42 -21.44
N ILE A 90 -4.01 -13.19 -20.59
CA ILE A 90 -4.25 -14.05 -19.42
C ILE A 90 -4.53 -15.51 -19.83
N TYR A 91 -5.11 -15.76 -21.00
CA TYR A 91 -5.39 -17.11 -21.47
C TYR A 91 -4.10 -17.90 -21.77
N GLU A 92 -3.04 -17.22 -22.20
CA GLU A 92 -1.72 -17.85 -22.38
C GLU A 92 -1.15 -18.28 -21.03
N VAL A 93 -1.28 -17.43 -20.02
CA VAL A 93 -0.85 -17.71 -18.64
C VAL A 93 -1.66 -18.87 -18.05
N LEU A 94 -2.99 -18.89 -18.24
CA LEU A 94 -3.88 -19.92 -17.70
C LEU A 94 -3.77 -21.26 -18.45
N SER A 95 -3.33 -21.27 -19.73
CA SER A 95 -3.09 -22.48 -20.51
C SER A 95 -1.74 -23.15 -20.20
N ALA A 96 -0.81 -22.39 -19.61
CA ALA A 96 0.47 -22.94 -19.17
C ALA A 96 0.30 -23.87 -17.97
N PRO A 97 1.17 -24.86 -17.77
CA PRO A 97 1.12 -25.79 -16.65
C PRO A 97 1.63 -25.12 -15.36
N ILE A 98 0.93 -24.06 -14.92
CA ILE A 98 1.29 -23.26 -13.75
C ILE A 98 0.12 -23.25 -12.76
N SER A 99 0.45 -23.23 -11.46
CA SER A 99 -0.55 -23.22 -10.41
C SER A 99 -1.05 -21.79 -10.11
N PRO A 100 -2.27 -21.64 -9.56
CA PRO A 100 -2.78 -20.34 -9.12
C PRO A 100 -1.86 -19.62 -8.13
N THR A 101 -1.17 -20.37 -7.28
CA THR A 101 -0.21 -19.82 -6.30
C THR A 101 1.02 -19.22 -6.99
N GLU A 102 1.48 -19.80 -8.09
CA GLU A 102 2.60 -19.28 -8.88
C GLU A 102 2.23 -17.99 -9.60
N ILE A 103 1.01 -17.92 -10.15
CA ILE A 103 0.44 -16.69 -10.76
C ILE A 103 0.39 -15.59 -9.71
N LEU A 104 -0.19 -15.90 -8.55
CA LEU A 104 -0.30 -14.95 -7.43
C LEU A 104 1.07 -14.43 -6.99
N LEU A 105 2.02 -15.33 -6.73
CA LEU A 105 3.35 -14.95 -6.30
C LEU A 105 4.08 -14.08 -7.34
N GLY A 106 3.89 -14.34 -8.62
CA GLY A 106 4.47 -13.54 -9.70
C GLY A 106 3.93 -12.11 -9.72
N TYR A 107 2.62 -11.94 -9.84
CA TYR A 107 2.00 -10.61 -9.96
C TYR A 107 2.06 -9.81 -8.65
N VAL A 108 1.63 -10.43 -7.53
CA VAL A 108 1.62 -9.75 -6.22
C VAL A 108 3.04 -9.48 -5.74
N GLY A 109 3.96 -10.44 -5.94
CA GLY A 109 5.37 -10.24 -5.61
C GLY A 109 5.99 -9.07 -6.35
N ALA A 110 5.73 -8.93 -7.66
CA ALA A 110 6.20 -7.79 -8.44
C ALA A 110 5.58 -6.46 -7.98
N ALA A 111 4.27 -6.43 -7.75
CA ALA A 111 3.57 -5.23 -7.29
C ALA A 111 4.06 -4.78 -5.90
N ALA A 112 4.19 -5.72 -4.95
CA ALA A 112 4.72 -5.43 -3.62
C ALA A 112 6.18 -4.91 -3.70
N THR A 113 7.03 -5.53 -4.52
CA THR A 113 8.41 -5.07 -4.69
C THR A 113 8.49 -3.65 -5.27
N LYS A 114 7.67 -3.33 -6.28
CA LYS A 114 7.57 -1.96 -6.82
C LYS A 114 7.18 -0.96 -5.73
N SER A 115 6.18 -1.30 -4.93
CA SER A 115 5.68 -0.44 -3.85
C SER A 115 6.72 -0.26 -2.72
N ILE A 116 7.45 -1.32 -2.38
CA ILE A 116 8.56 -1.25 -1.42
C ILE A 116 9.66 -0.31 -1.93
N ILE A 117 10.04 -0.41 -3.20
CA ILE A 117 11.03 0.49 -3.82
C ILE A 117 10.54 1.95 -3.76
N ILE A 118 9.27 2.20 -4.09
CA ILE A 118 8.65 3.53 -3.97
C ILE A 118 8.72 4.02 -2.52
N GLY A 119 8.40 3.17 -1.55
CA GLY A 119 8.49 3.49 -0.13
C GLY A 119 9.89 3.95 0.29
N PHE A 120 10.93 3.24 -0.15
CA PHE A 120 12.32 3.65 0.11
C PHE A 120 12.68 4.96 -0.57
N ILE A 121 12.24 5.18 -1.81
CA ILE A 121 12.49 6.45 -2.51
C ILE A 121 11.79 7.61 -1.78
N ILE A 122 10.56 7.41 -1.31
CA ILE A 122 9.83 8.41 -0.53
C ILE A 122 10.52 8.66 0.81
N LEU A 123 11.02 7.64 1.48
CA LEU A 123 11.77 7.77 2.72
C LEU A 123 13.04 8.61 2.52
N LEU A 124 13.78 8.34 1.44
CA LEU A 124 14.95 9.14 1.06
C LEU A 124 14.56 10.59 0.73
N THR A 125 13.45 10.77 -0.01
CA THR A 125 12.93 12.11 -0.32
C THR A 125 12.54 12.86 0.95
N ALA A 126 11.85 12.23 1.88
CA ALA A 126 11.46 12.84 3.16
C ALA A 126 12.67 13.31 3.97
N ASN A 127 13.78 12.57 3.93
CA ASN A 127 15.00 12.93 4.63
C ASN A 127 15.68 14.22 4.11
N PHE A 128 15.35 14.68 2.90
CA PHE A 128 15.78 16.00 2.41
C PHE A 128 14.98 17.16 3.03
N PHE A 129 13.74 16.90 3.49
CA PHE A 129 12.89 17.93 4.08
C PHE A 129 13.01 17.97 5.60
N VAL A 130 13.18 16.82 6.24
CA VAL A 130 13.21 16.68 7.69
C VAL A 130 14.24 15.61 8.09
N PRO A 131 15.04 15.86 9.15
CA PRO A 131 16.04 14.89 9.63
C PRO A 131 15.33 13.70 10.28
N LEU A 132 15.20 12.60 9.52
CA LEU A 132 14.51 11.41 9.98
C LEU A 132 15.33 10.67 11.04
N GLN A 133 14.66 10.31 12.15
CA GLN A 133 15.19 9.40 13.16
C GLN A 133 14.24 8.21 13.26
N ILE A 134 14.74 7.01 12.96
CA ILE A 134 13.94 5.78 12.99
C ILE A 134 14.36 5.01 14.25
N GLN A 135 13.48 4.97 15.25
CA GLN A 135 13.74 4.31 16.52
C GLN A 135 13.81 2.78 16.37
N HIS A 136 12.89 2.23 15.58
CA HIS A 136 12.75 0.78 15.40
C HIS A 136 12.79 0.39 13.90
N PRO A 137 13.97 0.35 13.25
CA PRO A 137 14.09 0.10 11.81
C PRO A 137 13.56 -1.29 11.38
N PHE A 138 13.70 -2.29 12.24
CA PHE A 138 13.15 -3.62 11.97
C PHE A 138 11.61 -3.59 11.87
N TRP A 139 10.93 -2.94 12.81
CA TRP A 139 9.48 -2.80 12.80
C TRP A 139 9.00 -1.92 11.66
N MET A 140 9.73 -0.87 11.33
CA MET A 140 9.46 -0.05 10.15
C MET A 140 9.45 -0.89 8.87
N LEU A 141 10.48 -1.73 8.66
CA LEU A 141 10.54 -2.63 7.52
C LEU A 141 9.42 -3.68 7.54
N ALA A 142 9.12 -4.25 8.71
CA ALA A 142 8.06 -5.24 8.86
C ALA A 142 6.69 -4.66 8.48
N PHE A 143 6.30 -3.49 9.01
CA PHE A 143 5.06 -2.82 8.66
C PHE A 143 5.03 -2.40 7.18
N LEU A 144 6.15 -1.89 6.64
CA LEU A 144 6.26 -1.52 5.23
C LEU A 144 6.01 -2.71 4.30
N ILE A 145 6.72 -3.83 4.53
CA ILE A 145 6.57 -5.04 3.70
C ILE A 145 5.16 -5.62 3.85
N LEU A 146 4.67 -5.74 5.10
CA LEU A 146 3.36 -6.31 5.39
C LEU A 146 2.24 -5.49 4.73
N THR A 147 2.33 -4.17 4.79
CA THR A 147 1.40 -3.26 4.12
C THR A 147 1.45 -3.44 2.60
N CYS A 148 2.64 -3.40 1.99
CA CYS A 148 2.79 -3.55 0.55
C CYS A 148 2.25 -4.89 0.05
N VAL A 149 2.52 -5.99 0.76
CA VAL A 149 2.03 -7.33 0.38
C VAL A 149 0.51 -7.41 0.54
N SER A 150 -0.04 -6.96 1.67
CA SER A 150 -1.48 -7.01 1.95
C SER A 150 -2.30 -6.21 0.94
N PHE A 151 -1.85 -4.99 0.64
CA PHE A 151 -2.56 -4.11 -0.30
C PHE A 151 -2.28 -4.45 -1.77
N SER A 152 -1.17 -5.11 -2.08
CA SER A 152 -0.99 -5.73 -3.41
C SER A 152 -1.92 -6.93 -3.60
N LEU A 153 -2.16 -7.75 -2.58
CA LEU A 153 -3.17 -8.81 -2.62
C LEU A 153 -4.58 -8.23 -2.81
N PHE A 154 -4.91 -7.18 -2.08
CA PHE A 154 -6.18 -6.50 -2.22
C PHE A 154 -6.34 -5.88 -3.62
N GLY A 155 -5.31 -5.22 -4.14
CA GLY A 155 -5.27 -4.72 -5.51
C GLY A 155 -5.44 -5.83 -6.55
N PHE A 156 -4.84 -6.99 -6.35
CA PHE A 156 -5.01 -8.16 -7.20
C PHE A 156 -6.48 -8.63 -7.23
N ILE A 157 -7.17 -8.65 -6.08
CA ILE A 157 -8.60 -8.96 -5.99
C ILE A 157 -9.42 -7.94 -6.80
N ILE A 158 -9.13 -6.64 -6.65
CA ILE A 158 -9.79 -5.58 -7.41
C ILE A 158 -9.57 -5.78 -8.91
N GLY A 159 -8.34 -6.07 -9.34
CA GLY A 159 -8.02 -6.29 -10.75
C GLY A 159 -8.70 -7.53 -11.36
N LEU A 160 -8.98 -8.55 -10.56
CA LEU A 160 -9.80 -9.68 -10.97
C LEU A 160 -11.31 -9.35 -11.02
N TRP A 161 -11.76 -8.48 -10.12
CA TRP A 161 -13.19 -8.10 -10.02
C TRP A 161 -13.60 -7.08 -11.07
N ALA A 162 -12.72 -6.15 -11.44
CA ALA A 162 -13.03 -5.04 -12.33
C ALA A 162 -13.34 -5.51 -13.77
N ASP A 163 -14.38 -4.94 -14.38
CA ASP A 163 -14.77 -5.18 -15.77
C ASP A 163 -14.27 -4.08 -16.72
N ASN A 164 -13.92 -2.91 -16.19
CA ASN A 164 -13.41 -1.77 -16.96
C ASN A 164 -12.36 -0.98 -16.18
N PHE A 165 -11.62 -0.11 -16.88
CA PHE A 165 -10.59 0.73 -16.28
C PHE A 165 -11.11 1.70 -15.22
N GLU A 166 -12.35 2.15 -15.33
CA GLU A 166 -12.96 3.06 -14.35
C GLU A 166 -13.11 2.38 -12.99
N GLN A 167 -13.55 1.11 -12.99
CA GLN A 167 -13.70 0.33 -11.75
C GLN A 167 -12.36 0.12 -11.03
N LEU A 168 -11.24 0.04 -11.74
CA LEU A 168 -9.92 -0.05 -11.11
C LEU A 168 -9.59 1.19 -10.26
N GLN A 169 -10.03 2.36 -10.69
CA GLN A 169 -9.78 3.63 -9.99
C GLN A 169 -10.84 3.96 -8.93
N LEU A 170 -12.03 3.40 -9.07
CA LEU A 170 -13.16 3.70 -8.20
C LEU A 170 -12.87 3.36 -6.74
N ILE A 171 -12.37 2.15 -6.46
CA ILE A 171 -12.06 1.71 -5.08
C ILE A 171 -10.93 2.52 -4.46
N PRO A 172 -9.76 2.74 -5.11
CA PRO A 172 -8.72 3.61 -4.56
C PRO A 172 -9.21 5.02 -4.26
N ILE A 173 -9.96 5.65 -5.16
CA ILE A 173 -10.38 7.05 -5.01
C ILE A 173 -11.51 7.20 -3.99
N LEU A 174 -12.56 6.37 -4.06
CA LEU A 174 -13.76 6.54 -3.23
C LEU A 174 -13.64 5.89 -1.85
N ILE A 175 -12.84 4.87 -1.69
CA ILE A 175 -12.75 4.12 -0.43
C ILE A 175 -11.39 4.36 0.23
N ILE A 176 -10.30 4.03 -0.45
CA ILE A 176 -8.97 4.03 0.18
C ILE A 176 -8.51 5.44 0.52
N THR A 177 -8.68 6.39 -0.40
CA THR A 177 -8.25 7.77 -0.14
C THR A 177 -8.97 8.39 1.07
N PRO A 178 -10.30 8.35 1.21
CA PRO A 178 -10.97 8.81 2.43
C PRO A 178 -10.55 8.05 3.69
N LEU A 179 -10.38 6.73 3.63
CA LEU A 179 -9.92 5.94 4.76
C LEU A 179 -8.51 6.34 5.21
N VAL A 180 -7.60 6.64 4.29
CA VAL A 180 -6.25 7.09 4.63
C VAL A 180 -6.27 8.48 5.27
N PHE A 181 -7.07 9.41 4.74
CA PHE A 181 -7.22 10.73 5.36
C PHE A 181 -7.82 10.65 6.76
N LEU A 182 -8.85 9.82 6.96
CA LEU A 182 -9.44 9.54 8.28
C LEU A 182 -8.54 8.64 9.14
N GLY A 183 -7.51 8.05 8.58
CA GLY A 183 -6.58 7.13 9.24
C GLY A 183 -5.50 7.79 10.10
N GLY A 184 -5.60 9.10 10.37
CA GLY A 184 -4.62 9.81 11.19
C GLY A 184 -3.32 10.13 10.42
N THR A 185 -3.38 10.26 9.09
CA THR A 185 -2.21 10.59 8.26
C THR A 185 -1.60 11.94 8.63
N PHE A 186 -2.45 12.97 8.90
CA PHE A 186 -2.05 14.36 9.10
C PHE A 186 -2.28 14.86 10.53
N TYR A 187 -2.88 14.05 11.40
CA TYR A 187 -3.26 14.40 12.78
C TYR A 187 -3.20 13.16 13.68
N SER A 188 -3.18 13.33 14.99
CA SER A 188 -3.41 12.25 15.95
C SER A 188 -4.91 12.07 16.17
N ILE A 189 -5.36 10.83 16.43
CA ILE A 189 -6.78 10.50 16.69
C ILE A 189 -7.31 11.30 17.88
N ASP A 190 -6.47 11.58 18.87
CA ASP A 190 -6.84 12.34 20.06
C ASP A 190 -7.24 13.80 19.76
N MET A 191 -6.87 14.32 18.59
CA MET A 191 -7.28 15.67 18.15
C MET A 191 -8.72 15.71 17.61
N LEU A 192 -9.35 14.55 17.39
CA LEU A 192 -10.73 14.47 16.90
C LEU A 192 -11.75 14.58 18.04
N PRO A 193 -12.97 15.08 17.76
CA PRO A 193 -14.10 14.95 18.67
C PRO A 193 -14.40 13.48 19.03
N PRO A 194 -14.89 13.17 20.25
CA PRO A 194 -15.06 11.78 20.71
C PRO A 194 -15.86 10.87 19.77
N THR A 195 -16.86 11.41 19.10
CA THR A 195 -17.68 10.68 18.11
C THR A 195 -16.83 10.20 16.93
N TRP A 196 -15.95 11.08 16.42
CA TRP A 196 -15.08 10.76 15.30
C TRP A 196 -13.92 9.86 15.70
N GLN A 197 -13.43 9.95 16.94
CA GLN A 197 -12.45 8.99 17.46
C GLN A 197 -13.00 7.56 17.39
N ALA A 198 -14.24 7.35 17.87
CA ALA A 198 -14.89 6.05 17.83
C ALA A 198 -15.09 5.55 16.38
N VAL A 199 -15.52 6.40 15.46
CA VAL A 199 -15.68 6.05 14.03
C VAL A 199 -14.34 5.68 13.40
N THR A 200 -13.29 6.43 13.71
CA THR A 200 -11.95 6.25 13.16
C THR A 200 -11.36 4.90 13.58
N LEU A 201 -11.65 4.37 14.76
CA LEU A 201 -11.19 3.05 15.21
C LEU A 201 -11.77 1.89 14.39
N PHE A 202 -12.87 2.06 13.65
CA PHE A 202 -13.35 1.07 12.68
C PHE A 202 -12.56 1.08 11.36
N ASN A 203 -11.72 2.09 11.16
CA ASN A 203 -10.90 2.22 9.96
C ASN A 203 -9.61 1.36 10.08
N PRO A 204 -9.41 0.33 9.24
CA PRO A 204 -8.22 -0.51 9.32
C PRO A 204 -6.92 0.25 9.02
N VAL A 205 -7.00 1.37 8.30
CA VAL A 205 -5.82 2.17 7.94
C VAL A 205 -5.20 2.86 9.16
N VAL A 206 -6.00 3.17 10.18
CA VAL A 206 -5.51 3.72 11.46
C VAL A 206 -4.41 2.84 12.05
N TYR A 207 -4.65 1.55 12.07
CA TYR A 207 -3.73 0.57 12.66
C TYR A 207 -2.42 0.47 11.87
N LEU A 208 -2.49 0.66 10.56
CA LEU A 208 -1.32 0.70 9.68
C LEU A 208 -0.48 1.96 9.95
N VAL A 209 -1.14 3.13 9.93
CA VAL A 209 -0.48 4.42 10.15
C VAL A 209 0.09 4.50 11.56
N SER A 210 -0.69 4.09 12.58
CA SER A 210 -0.28 4.11 13.98
C SER A 210 0.93 3.19 14.23
N GLY A 211 0.87 1.93 13.78
CA GLY A 211 1.98 0.99 13.94
C GLY A 211 3.24 1.42 13.19
N PHE A 212 3.08 1.98 11.99
CA PHE A 212 4.20 2.50 11.22
C PHE A 212 4.80 3.76 11.86
N ARG A 213 3.98 4.69 12.37
CA ARG A 213 4.42 5.88 13.09
C ARG A 213 5.18 5.53 14.37
N TRP A 214 4.69 4.54 15.10
CA TRP A 214 5.39 4.07 16.29
C TRP A 214 6.83 3.62 15.98
N SER A 215 7.05 2.99 14.84
CA SER A 215 8.39 2.53 14.46
C SER A 215 9.40 3.68 14.24
N PHE A 216 8.91 4.90 13.99
CA PHE A 216 9.72 6.10 13.84
C PHE A 216 9.94 6.82 15.17
N PHE A 217 8.88 7.02 15.96
CA PHE A 217 8.91 8.00 17.07
C PHE A 217 8.48 7.42 18.43
N GLU A 218 8.14 6.15 18.51
CA GLU A 218 7.51 5.53 19.71
C GLU A 218 6.14 6.13 20.07
N VAL A 219 5.59 6.94 19.18
CA VAL A 219 4.27 7.56 19.31
C VAL A 219 3.26 6.76 18.51
N SER A 220 2.14 6.39 19.14
CA SER A 220 1.10 5.59 18.49
C SER A 220 -0.28 5.86 19.07
N ASP A 221 -1.28 6.07 18.20
CA ASP A 221 -2.68 6.22 18.60
C ASP A 221 -3.28 4.90 19.12
N VAL A 222 -2.75 3.75 18.67
CA VAL A 222 -3.23 2.40 19.04
C VAL A 222 -2.04 1.50 19.36
N SER A 223 -2.22 0.57 20.28
CA SER A 223 -1.15 -0.37 20.66
C SER A 223 -0.64 -1.18 19.46
N ILE A 224 0.67 -1.41 19.39
CA ILE A 224 1.36 -2.09 18.28
C ILE A 224 0.84 -3.50 18.07
N GLY A 225 0.53 -4.22 19.16
CA GLY A 225 0.00 -5.58 19.10
C GLY A 225 -1.34 -5.64 18.38
N ILE A 226 -2.23 -4.67 18.63
CA ILE A 226 -3.51 -4.55 17.94
C ILE A 226 -3.28 -4.16 16.47
N SER A 227 -2.42 -3.18 16.22
CA SER A 227 -2.05 -2.77 14.86
C SER A 227 -1.54 -3.94 14.03
N LEU A 228 -0.60 -4.71 14.54
CA LEU A 228 -0.07 -5.88 13.86
C LEU A 228 -1.15 -6.95 13.62
N SER A 229 -2.00 -7.20 14.62
CA SER A 229 -3.08 -8.19 14.52
C SER A 229 -4.08 -7.84 13.43
N VAL A 230 -4.48 -6.56 13.33
CA VAL A 230 -5.41 -6.08 12.29
C VAL A 230 -4.81 -6.23 10.90
N VAL A 231 -3.53 -5.86 10.73
CA VAL A 231 -2.85 -6.00 9.44
C VAL A 231 -2.72 -7.46 9.02
N LEU A 232 -2.36 -8.35 9.95
CA LEU A 232 -2.29 -9.79 9.69
C LEU A 232 -3.66 -10.37 9.37
N LEU A 233 -4.71 -9.98 10.09
CA LEU A 233 -6.08 -10.39 9.79
C LEU A 233 -6.49 -9.97 8.39
N PHE A 234 -6.20 -8.73 7.99
CA PHE A 234 -6.47 -8.24 6.64
C PHE A 234 -5.70 -9.04 5.59
N LEU A 235 -4.41 -9.31 5.82
CA LEU A 235 -3.56 -10.15 4.95
C LEU A 235 -4.17 -11.54 4.74
N PHE A 236 -4.51 -12.23 5.82
CA PHE A 236 -5.09 -13.59 5.75
C PHE A 236 -6.48 -13.59 5.09
N THR A 237 -7.27 -12.54 5.32
CA THR A 237 -8.56 -12.37 4.65
C THR A 237 -8.38 -12.23 3.13
N CYS A 238 -7.44 -11.39 2.69
CA CYS A 238 -7.12 -11.25 1.26
C CYS A 238 -6.63 -12.58 0.65
N ILE A 239 -5.76 -13.31 1.34
CA ILE A 239 -5.29 -14.64 0.89
C ILE A 239 -6.47 -15.61 0.76
N ALA A 240 -7.38 -15.65 1.73
CA ALA A 240 -8.56 -16.51 1.70
C ALA A 240 -9.50 -16.16 0.53
N ILE A 241 -9.73 -14.88 0.26
CA ILE A 241 -10.55 -14.42 -0.87
C ILE A 241 -9.91 -14.83 -2.20
N VAL A 242 -8.61 -14.59 -2.38
CA VAL A 242 -7.90 -14.98 -3.61
C VAL A 242 -7.94 -16.49 -3.81
N TRP A 243 -7.70 -17.26 -2.76
CA TRP A 243 -7.78 -18.71 -2.82
C TRP A 243 -9.19 -19.18 -3.22
N TRP A 244 -10.24 -18.58 -2.66
CA TRP A 244 -11.63 -18.86 -3.01
C TRP A 244 -11.92 -18.52 -4.48
N MET A 245 -11.45 -17.34 -4.97
CA MET A 245 -11.63 -16.92 -6.38
C MET A 245 -11.00 -17.92 -7.36
N PHE A 246 -9.78 -18.38 -7.07
CA PHE A 246 -9.11 -19.38 -7.92
C PHE A 246 -9.78 -20.76 -7.85
N ARG A 247 -10.26 -21.18 -6.68
CA ARG A 247 -10.92 -22.49 -6.51
C ARG A 247 -12.27 -22.54 -7.24
N THR A 248 -13.02 -21.45 -7.22
CA THR A 248 -14.34 -21.36 -7.87
C THR A 248 -14.23 -20.99 -9.35
N GLY A 249 -13.08 -20.53 -9.81
CA GLY A 249 -12.91 -19.96 -11.16
C GLY A 249 -13.62 -18.63 -11.36
N TYR A 250 -14.00 -17.96 -10.26
CA TYR A 250 -14.75 -16.72 -10.29
C TYR A 250 -13.98 -15.64 -11.05
N ARG A 251 -14.58 -15.13 -12.16
CA ARG A 251 -14.02 -14.10 -13.04
C ARG A 251 -12.63 -14.37 -13.65
N LEU A 252 -12.18 -15.62 -13.64
CA LEU A 252 -10.95 -16.04 -14.35
C LEU A 252 -11.22 -16.43 -15.80
N LYS A 253 -12.46 -16.76 -16.13
CA LYS A 253 -12.92 -17.21 -17.46
C LYS A 253 -14.07 -16.31 -17.91
N GLN A 254 -13.79 -15.12 -18.33
CA GLN A 254 -14.73 -14.26 -19.05
C GLN A 254 -14.12 -13.82 -20.36
#